data_00954f58ba2ed68eb067d72ccab78e6e
#
_entry.id   00954f58ba2ed68eb067d72ccab78e6e
#
_cell.length_a   1.000
_cell.length_b   1.000
_cell.length_c   1.000
_cell.angle_alpha   90.00
_cell.angle_beta   90.00
_cell.angle_gamma   90.00
#
_symmetry.space_group_name_H-M   'P 1'
#
loop_
_entity.id
_entity.type
_entity.pdbx_description
1 polymer ?
#
loop_
_entity_poly.entity_id
_entity_poly.type
_entity_poly.pdbx_seq_one_letter_code
_entity_poly.pdbx_strand_id
1 'polypeptide(L)'
;MKGLLKRNKKTFIFMTSLLLFLIGAGVIQEIVKNLKPFEDVPVVSVETKDENKNQGSEILKKPVNDDVKVSKGFYDTSLDDKKLEEALVYFEGVYRPNDGIDYTKDNESFDVYASASGTVIRKENDSLLGWIVTIEHQKGIQTIYQSLDDIKVEKGDQVKQGDVIGKAGNNVYQSTLKKHLHFIVSIDDKTVNPDKYFNQTIEKIKTTS
;
A
#
# COMPACT_ATOMS: atom_id res chain seq x y z
N MET A 1 -71.16 6.28 1.71
CA MET A 1 -70.44 6.59 0.47
C MET A 1 -68.91 6.80 0.61
N LYS A 2 -68.31 6.82 1.83
CA LYS A 2 -66.86 7.02 2.01
C LYS A 2 -65.98 5.73 1.86
N GLY A 3 -66.59 4.56 1.85
CA GLY A 3 -65.84 3.28 1.77
C GLY A 3 -65.49 2.80 0.34
N LEU A 4 -66.29 3.15 -0.65
CA LEU A 4 -66.06 2.73 -2.05
C LEU A 4 -64.92 3.49 -2.73
N LEU A 5 -64.72 4.76 -2.38
CA LEU A 5 -63.63 5.56 -2.99
C LEU A 5 -62.23 5.12 -2.49
N LYS A 6 -62.12 4.52 -1.28
CA LYS A 6 -60.82 4.11 -0.75
C LYS A 6 -60.33 2.77 -1.36
N ARG A 7 -61.26 1.93 -1.85
CA ARG A 7 -60.96 0.62 -2.48
C ARG A 7 -60.50 0.80 -3.92
N ASN A 8 -61.05 1.82 -4.63
CA ASN A 8 -60.68 2.10 -6.01
C ASN A 8 -59.26 2.73 -6.14
N LYS A 9 -58.84 3.51 -5.14
CA LYS A 9 -57.46 4.07 -5.14
C LYS A 9 -56.36 3.03 -5.05
N LYS A 10 -56.53 1.99 -4.20
CA LYS A 10 -55.54 0.94 -4.09
C LYS A 10 -55.45 0.05 -5.34
N THR A 11 -56.58 -0.30 -5.93
CA THR A 11 -56.65 -1.02 -7.21
C THR A 11 -56.10 -0.22 -8.37
N PHE A 12 -56.34 1.11 -8.41
CA PHE A 12 -55.81 1.98 -9.44
C PHE A 12 -54.27 2.13 -9.33
N ILE A 13 -53.73 2.28 -8.13
CA ILE A 13 -52.28 2.32 -7.89
C ILE A 13 -51.60 0.98 -8.28
N PHE A 14 -52.27 -0.14 -7.98
CA PHE A 14 -51.74 -1.46 -8.34
C PHE A 14 -51.73 -1.68 -9.87
N MET A 15 -52.80 -1.27 -10.56
CA MET A 15 -52.89 -1.34 -12.03
C MET A 15 -51.87 -0.42 -12.71
N THR A 16 -51.64 0.78 -12.22
CA THR A 16 -50.64 1.70 -12.81
C THR A 16 -49.23 1.20 -12.57
N SER A 17 -48.91 0.62 -11.38
CA SER A 17 -47.63 -0.01 -11.09
C SER A 17 -47.36 -1.23 -12.00
N LEU A 18 -48.37 -2.08 -12.23
CA LEU A 18 -48.27 -3.23 -13.12
C LEU A 18 -48.06 -2.79 -14.60
N LEU A 19 -48.74 -1.72 -15.04
CA LEU A 19 -48.59 -1.19 -16.38
C LEU A 19 -47.20 -0.61 -16.61
N LEU A 20 -46.62 0.11 -15.63
CA LEU A 20 -45.26 0.62 -15.69
C LEU A 20 -44.19 -0.51 -15.71
N PHE A 21 -44.45 -1.62 -14.99
CA PHE A 21 -43.58 -2.77 -15.02
C PHE A 21 -43.59 -3.49 -16.38
N LEU A 22 -44.74 -3.62 -17.02
CA LEU A 22 -44.88 -4.20 -18.36
C LEU A 22 -44.24 -3.34 -19.45
N ILE A 23 -44.34 -2.00 -19.35
CA ILE A 23 -43.70 -1.07 -20.27
C ILE A 23 -42.18 -1.16 -20.09
N GLY A 24 -41.66 -1.22 -18.83
CA GLY A 24 -40.25 -1.38 -18.55
C GLY A 24 -39.69 -2.69 -19.10
N ALA A 25 -40.41 -3.80 -18.99
CA ALA A 25 -40.01 -5.09 -19.54
C ALA A 25 -39.95 -5.10 -21.08
N GLY A 26 -40.90 -4.40 -21.74
CA GLY A 26 -40.89 -4.25 -23.20
C GLY A 26 -39.67 -3.49 -23.70
N VAL A 27 -39.34 -2.38 -23.04
CA VAL A 27 -38.18 -1.53 -23.41
C VAL A 27 -36.84 -2.33 -23.22
N ILE A 28 -36.73 -3.12 -22.15
CA ILE A 28 -35.54 -3.93 -21.92
C ILE A 28 -35.39 -5.00 -23.03
N GLN A 29 -36.48 -5.63 -23.46
CA GLN A 29 -36.43 -6.61 -24.56
C GLN A 29 -36.02 -5.98 -25.91
N GLU A 30 -36.44 -4.75 -26.19
CA GLU A 30 -36.01 -4.05 -27.40
C GLU A 30 -34.53 -3.65 -27.34
N ILE A 31 -34.04 -3.21 -26.18
CA ILE A 31 -32.63 -2.89 -25.96
C ILE A 31 -31.78 -4.15 -26.15
N VAL A 32 -32.19 -5.29 -25.59
CA VAL A 32 -31.46 -6.56 -25.71
C VAL A 32 -31.43 -7.07 -27.14
N LYS A 33 -32.52 -6.90 -27.92
CA LYS A 33 -32.58 -7.28 -29.34
C LYS A 33 -31.66 -6.46 -30.23
N ASN A 34 -31.39 -5.22 -29.85
CA ASN A 34 -30.54 -4.30 -30.62
C ASN A 34 -29.07 -4.31 -30.16
N LEU A 35 -28.73 -5.05 -29.09
CA LEU A 35 -27.35 -5.35 -28.74
C LEU A 35 -26.84 -6.35 -29.80
N LYS A 36 -25.98 -5.87 -30.70
CA LYS A 36 -25.22 -6.77 -31.58
C LYS A 36 -24.53 -7.80 -30.73
N PRO A 37 -24.52 -9.10 -31.12
CA PRO A 37 -23.68 -10.08 -30.47
C PRO A 37 -22.25 -9.52 -30.45
N PHE A 38 -21.57 -9.65 -29.34
CA PHE A 38 -20.13 -9.38 -29.27
C PHE A 38 -19.51 -10.21 -30.40
N GLU A 39 -19.09 -9.56 -31.50
CA GLU A 39 -18.24 -10.22 -32.48
C GLU A 39 -17.00 -10.65 -31.67
N ASP A 40 -16.68 -11.93 -31.76
CA ASP A 40 -15.45 -12.48 -31.22
C ASP A 40 -14.29 -11.65 -31.80
N VAL A 41 -13.86 -10.65 -31.04
CA VAL A 41 -12.60 -9.97 -31.32
C VAL A 41 -11.58 -11.10 -31.26
N PRO A 42 -10.81 -11.36 -32.34
CA PRO A 42 -9.76 -12.36 -32.23
C PRO A 42 -8.95 -11.99 -31.01
N VAL A 43 -8.90 -12.93 -30.05
CA VAL A 43 -8.01 -12.84 -28.90
C VAL A 43 -6.61 -12.81 -29.54
N VAL A 44 -6.13 -11.59 -29.82
CA VAL A 44 -4.71 -11.38 -29.95
C VAL A 44 -4.19 -11.84 -28.60
N SER A 45 -3.67 -13.06 -28.57
CA SER A 45 -2.81 -13.49 -27.49
C SER A 45 -1.70 -12.46 -27.42
N VAL A 46 -1.93 -11.41 -26.64
CA VAL A 46 -0.83 -10.63 -26.10
C VAL A 46 -0.08 -11.70 -25.31
N GLU A 47 0.99 -12.20 -25.93
CA GLU A 47 2.05 -12.82 -25.17
C GLU A 47 2.41 -11.77 -24.13
N THR A 48 1.76 -11.86 -22.98
CA THR A 48 2.32 -11.31 -21.75
C THR A 48 3.65 -12.07 -21.65
N LYS A 49 4.72 -11.45 -22.15
CA LYS A 49 6.04 -11.83 -21.72
C LYS A 49 5.92 -11.89 -20.22
N ASP A 50 5.95 -13.11 -19.69
CA ASP A 50 6.18 -13.37 -18.29
C ASP A 50 7.53 -12.74 -17.91
N GLU A 51 7.56 -11.43 -17.69
CA GLU A 51 8.67 -10.75 -17.04
C GLU A 51 8.79 -11.15 -15.56
N ASN A 52 7.91 -12.05 -15.12
CA ASN A 52 7.82 -12.52 -13.73
C ASN A 52 8.77 -13.69 -13.42
N LYS A 53 9.75 -13.98 -14.29
CA LYS A 53 10.66 -15.10 -14.11
C LYS A 53 11.86 -14.83 -13.19
N ASN A 54 11.99 -13.61 -12.62
CA ASN A 54 13.18 -13.25 -11.81
C ASN A 54 12.91 -12.80 -10.36
N GLN A 55 11.65 -12.89 -9.87
CA GLN A 55 11.34 -12.47 -8.49
C GLN A 55 11.90 -13.45 -7.43
N GLY A 56 12.12 -14.70 -7.76
CA GLY A 56 12.64 -15.70 -6.82
C GLY A 56 14.12 -15.55 -6.41
N SER A 57 14.90 -14.70 -7.10
CA SER A 57 16.31 -14.45 -6.81
C SER A 57 16.63 -13.03 -6.34
N GLU A 58 15.62 -12.13 -6.28
CA GLU A 58 15.83 -10.75 -5.87
C GLU A 58 16.08 -10.67 -4.36
N ILE A 59 17.12 -9.92 -3.97
CA ILE A 59 17.47 -9.72 -2.55
C ILE A 59 16.82 -8.43 -2.03
N LEU A 60 16.50 -8.39 -0.73
CA LEU A 60 16.06 -7.15 -0.09
C LEU A 60 17.26 -6.18 0.03
N LYS A 61 17.14 -4.98 -0.53
CA LYS A 61 18.16 -3.93 -0.44
C LYS A 61 17.77 -2.82 0.52
N LYS A 62 18.77 -2.08 1.01
CA LYS A 62 18.51 -0.84 1.74
C LYS A 62 17.78 0.15 0.83
N PRO A 63 16.83 0.94 1.38
CA PRO A 63 16.04 1.90 0.60
C PRO A 63 16.77 3.22 0.32
N VAL A 64 18.05 3.30 0.62
CA VAL A 64 18.87 4.52 0.57
C VAL A 64 20.26 4.21 0.02
N ASN A 65 20.94 5.26 -0.47
CA ASN A 65 22.33 5.19 -0.89
C ASN A 65 23.31 5.12 0.31
N ASP A 66 24.56 4.75 0.04
CA ASP A 66 25.60 4.54 1.06
C ASP A 66 26.03 5.81 1.81
N ASP A 67 25.75 7.01 1.27
CA ASP A 67 26.03 8.29 1.90
C ASP A 67 24.97 8.73 2.94
N VAL A 68 23.89 7.97 3.06
CA VAL A 68 22.82 8.15 4.05
C VAL A 68 23.12 7.30 5.28
N LYS A 69 23.01 7.88 6.47
CA LYS A 69 23.39 7.24 7.73
C LYS A 69 22.17 6.72 8.49
N VAL A 70 22.36 5.63 9.23
CA VAL A 70 21.39 5.20 10.24
C VAL A 70 21.50 6.14 11.44
N SER A 71 20.42 6.81 11.80
CA SER A 71 20.32 7.66 12.99
C SER A 71 19.67 6.94 14.17
N LYS A 72 18.80 5.97 13.93
CA LYS A 72 18.18 5.13 14.96
C LYS A 72 17.91 3.74 14.38
N GLY A 73 18.34 2.69 15.11
CA GLY A 73 18.12 1.29 14.73
C GLY A 73 16.78 0.75 15.21
N PHE A 74 16.46 -0.45 14.76
CA PHE A 74 15.33 -1.24 15.27
C PHE A 74 15.56 -1.63 16.73
N TYR A 75 14.50 -1.54 17.56
CA TYR A 75 14.55 -1.98 18.96
C TYR A 75 14.53 -3.51 19.03
N ASP A 76 15.69 -4.12 19.25
CA ASP A 76 15.85 -5.58 19.34
C ASP A 76 16.32 -5.96 20.73
N THR A 77 15.52 -6.71 21.49
CA THR A 77 15.81 -7.12 22.87
C THR A 77 17.09 -7.95 23.05
N SER A 78 17.69 -8.38 21.96
CA SER A 78 19.01 -9.06 21.99
C SER A 78 20.20 -8.11 22.07
N LEU A 79 19.97 -6.78 21.93
CA LEU A 79 20.99 -5.76 22.02
C LEU A 79 21.40 -5.48 23.48
N ASP A 80 22.57 -4.86 23.67
CA ASP A 80 23.00 -4.34 24.97
C ASP A 80 22.16 -3.12 25.39
N ASP A 81 22.13 -2.83 26.70
CA ASP A 81 21.28 -1.80 27.29
C ASP A 81 21.46 -0.42 26.62
N LYS A 82 22.69 -0.05 26.25
CA LYS A 82 22.98 1.23 25.62
C LYS A 82 22.30 1.33 24.23
N LYS A 83 22.41 0.27 23.43
CA LYS A 83 21.78 0.22 22.11
C LYS A 83 20.26 0.14 22.20
N LEU A 84 19.73 -0.52 23.24
CA LEU A 84 18.30 -0.53 23.53
C LEU A 84 17.80 0.89 23.83
N GLU A 85 18.52 1.65 24.65
CA GLU A 85 18.17 3.04 24.96
C GLU A 85 18.22 3.93 23.69
N GLU A 86 19.26 3.78 22.86
CA GLU A 86 19.41 4.51 21.59
C GLU A 86 18.30 4.17 20.58
N ALA A 87 17.70 2.98 20.66
CA ALA A 87 16.60 2.53 19.82
C ALA A 87 15.20 2.90 20.35
N LEU A 88 15.10 3.77 21.35
CA LEU A 88 13.83 4.30 21.84
C LEU A 88 13.47 5.61 21.13
N VAL A 89 12.21 5.75 20.77
CA VAL A 89 11.59 6.97 20.27
C VAL A 89 10.87 7.67 21.42
N TYR A 90 11.20 8.94 21.68
CA TYR A 90 10.48 9.74 22.65
C TYR A 90 9.45 10.64 21.95
N PHE A 91 8.19 10.47 22.34
CA PHE A 91 7.10 11.30 21.83
C PHE A 91 6.04 11.52 22.93
N GLU A 92 5.65 12.77 23.14
CA GLU A 92 4.62 13.17 24.14
C GLU A 92 4.83 12.59 25.55
N GLY A 93 6.05 12.64 26.05
CA GLY A 93 6.39 12.19 27.40
C GLY A 93 6.56 10.67 27.56
N VAL A 94 6.47 9.90 26.46
CA VAL A 94 6.55 8.43 26.47
C VAL A 94 7.68 7.95 25.56
N TYR A 95 8.45 6.99 26.07
CA TYR A 95 9.42 6.23 25.27
C TYR A 95 8.74 5.00 24.66
N ARG A 96 8.98 4.77 23.37
CA ARG A 96 8.46 3.63 22.61
C ARG A 96 9.58 2.94 21.85
N PRO A 97 9.56 1.60 21.75
CA PRO A 97 10.48 0.88 20.88
C PRO A 97 10.41 1.37 19.45
N ASN A 98 11.56 1.56 18.80
CA ASN A 98 11.61 1.84 17.36
C ASN A 98 11.35 0.56 16.59
N ASP A 99 10.31 0.55 15.74
CA ASP A 99 9.84 -0.61 14.98
C ASP A 99 10.38 -0.69 13.56
N GLY A 100 11.37 0.17 13.24
CA GLY A 100 12.04 0.26 11.97
C GLY A 100 13.47 0.77 12.09
N ILE A 101 14.01 1.27 10.98
CA ILE A 101 15.30 1.95 10.92
C ILE A 101 15.06 3.37 10.44
N ASP A 102 15.62 4.36 11.17
CA ASP A 102 15.58 5.75 10.74
C ASP A 102 16.88 6.12 10.03
N TYR A 103 16.74 6.70 8.84
CA TYR A 103 17.83 7.15 8.00
C TYR A 103 17.83 8.67 7.89
N THR A 104 19.02 9.28 7.99
CA THR A 104 19.23 10.74 7.86
C THR A 104 20.45 11.06 7.03
N LYS A 105 20.47 12.28 6.44
CA LYS A 105 21.61 12.82 5.72
C LYS A 105 21.79 14.31 6.05
N ASP A 106 22.46 14.61 7.15
CA ASP A 106 22.87 15.97 7.56
C ASP A 106 21.75 17.04 7.43
N ASN A 107 20.50 16.67 7.75
CA ASN A 107 19.27 17.44 7.60
C ASN A 107 18.83 17.69 6.13
N GLU A 108 19.49 17.10 5.15
CA GLU A 108 19.09 17.18 3.75
C GLU A 108 18.04 16.12 3.40
N SER A 109 17.21 16.45 2.42
CA SER A 109 16.33 15.46 1.78
C SER A 109 17.16 14.59 0.84
N PHE A 110 16.83 13.32 0.77
CA PHE A 110 17.50 12.34 -0.12
C PHE A 110 16.46 11.46 -0.80
N ASP A 111 16.84 10.86 -1.92
CA ASP A 111 15.96 9.95 -2.63
C ASP A 111 15.78 8.65 -1.86
N VAL A 112 14.53 8.15 -1.88
CA VAL A 112 14.14 6.89 -1.26
C VAL A 112 13.76 5.91 -2.35
N TYR A 113 14.30 4.70 -2.26
CA TYR A 113 14.20 3.68 -3.29
C TYR A 113 13.37 2.49 -2.83
N ALA A 114 12.69 1.82 -3.78
CA ALA A 114 12.03 0.55 -3.53
C ALA A 114 13.09 -0.52 -3.17
N SER A 115 12.95 -1.12 -1.98
CA SER A 115 13.90 -2.12 -1.44
C SER A 115 13.90 -3.44 -2.23
N ALA A 116 12.79 -3.75 -2.90
CA ALA A 116 12.60 -4.86 -3.82
C ALA A 116 11.46 -4.53 -4.77
N SER A 117 11.33 -5.28 -5.87
CA SER A 117 10.21 -5.18 -6.79
C SER A 117 8.90 -5.58 -6.13
N GLY A 118 7.79 -4.92 -6.49
CA GLY A 118 6.50 -5.21 -5.87
C GLY A 118 5.39 -4.28 -6.33
N THR A 119 4.29 -4.33 -5.60
CA THR A 119 3.10 -3.51 -5.85
C THR A 119 2.92 -2.51 -4.71
N VAL A 120 2.68 -1.25 -5.04
CA VAL A 120 2.30 -0.23 -4.05
C VAL A 120 0.87 -0.50 -3.59
N ILE A 121 0.72 -0.97 -2.35
CA ILE A 121 -0.59 -1.31 -1.78
C ILE A 121 -1.19 -0.18 -0.95
N ARG A 122 -0.37 0.78 -0.49
CA ARG A 122 -0.78 1.92 0.33
C ARG A 122 0.00 3.17 -0.06
N LYS A 123 -0.70 4.29 -0.20
CA LYS A 123 -0.16 5.65 -0.25
C LYS A 123 -1.11 6.53 0.52
N GLU A 124 -0.67 7.12 1.60
CA GLU A 124 -1.49 8.03 2.40
C GLU A 124 -0.63 9.06 3.11
N ASN A 125 -1.26 10.17 3.53
CA ASN A 125 -0.63 11.18 4.35
C ASN A 125 -1.21 11.10 5.76
N ASP A 126 -0.37 10.67 6.72
CA ASP A 126 -0.71 10.61 8.13
C ASP A 126 -0.26 11.90 8.84
N SER A 127 -1.08 12.40 9.77
CA SER A 127 -0.82 13.66 10.47
C SER A 127 0.39 13.62 11.40
N LEU A 128 0.78 12.44 11.89
CA LEU A 128 1.94 12.25 12.78
C LEU A 128 3.17 11.72 12.03
N LEU A 129 2.95 10.76 11.12
CA LEU A 129 4.00 9.99 10.46
C LEU A 129 4.39 10.56 9.10
N GLY A 130 3.67 11.56 8.58
CA GLY A 130 3.89 12.14 7.25
C GLY A 130 3.38 11.22 6.14
N TRP A 131 3.91 11.37 4.93
CA TRP A 131 3.55 10.48 3.83
C TRP A 131 4.07 9.07 4.06
N ILE A 132 3.19 8.10 3.82
CA ILE A 132 3.46 6.66 3.95
C ILE A 132 3.25 5.99 2.61
N VAL A 133 4.23 5.21 2.19
CA VAL A 133 4.12 4.26 1.06
C VAL A 133 4.37 2.86 1.60
N THR A 134 3.54 1.90 1.21
CA THR A 134 3.76 0.47 1.50
C THR A 134 3.83 -0.30 0.18
N ILE A 135 4.87 -1.09 0.03
CA ILE A 135 5.09 -1.96 -1.12
C ILE A 135 4.98 -3.41 -0.66
N GLU A 136 4.11 -4.19 -1.29
CA GLU A 136 4.04 -5.64 -1.13
C GLU A 136 4.91 -6.31 -2.20
N HIS A 137 5.90 -7.09 -1.78
CA HIS A 137 6.86 -7.79 -2.65
C HIS A 137 6.38 -9.19 -3.01
N GLN A 138 5.94 -9.91 -1.98
CA GLN A 138 5.24 -11.19 -2.06
C GLN A 138 4.15 -11.20 -1.00
N LYS A 139 3.18 -12.10 -1.11
CA LYS A 139 2.12 -12.22 -0.11
C LYS A 139 2.72 -12.37 1.29
N GLY A 140 2.43 -11.42 2.17
CA GLY A 140 2.89 -11.35 3.55
C GLY A 140 4.28 -10.70 3.75
N ILE A 141 5.00 -10.28 2.70
CA ILE A 141 6.25 -9.52 2.84
C ILE A 141 6.04 -8.11 2.33
N GLN A 142 6.19 -7.13 3.20
CA GLN A 142 5.96 -5.72 2.89
C GLN A 142 7.12 -4.87 3.38
N THR A 143 7.41 -3.80 2.64
CA THR A 143 8.23 -2.68 3.13
C THR A 143 7.38 -1.43 3.24
N ILE A 144 7.57 -0.70 4.34
CA ILE A 144 6.79 0.48 4.69
C ILE A 144 7.78 1.64 4.83
N TYR A 145 7.48 2.72 4.14
CA TYR A 145 8.29 3.92 4.06
C TYR A 145 7.49 5.08 4.62
N GLN A 146 7.92 5.66 5.73
CA GLN A 146 7.24 6.78 6.40
C GLN A 146 8.12 8.02 6.40
N SER A 147 7.55 9.16 6.75
CA SER A 147 8.22 10.45 6.73
C SER A 147 8.68 10.86 5.34
N LEU A 148 7.92 10.46 4.31
CA LEU A 148 8.25 10.78 2.93
C LEU A 148 7.75 12.17 2.54
N ASP A 149 8.35 12.70 1.47
CA ASP A 149 7.96 13.89 0.72
C ASP A 149 8.13 13.62 -0.78
N ASP A 150 7.59 14.48 -1.66
CA ASP A 150 7.75 14.39 -3.13
C ASP A 150 7.53 12.96 -3.68
N ILE A 151 6.36 12.36 -3.35
CA ILE A 151 6.03 10.96 -3.71
C ILE A 151 5.92 10.81 -5.23
N LYS A 152 6.58 9.78 -5.76
CA LYS A 152 6.67 9.48 -7.21
C LYS A 152 5.78 8.34 -7.67
N VAL A 153 5.07 7.68 -6.74
CA VAL A 153 4.26 6.50 -7.00
C VAL A 153 2.83 6.67 -6.54
N GLU A 154 1.92 5.88 -7.12
CA GLU A 154 0.51 5.80 -6.73
C GLU A 154 0.15 4.39 -6.26
N LYS A 155 -0.93 4.27 -5.49
CA LYS A 155 -1.46 2.96 -5.10
C LYS A 155 -1.87 2.17 -6.34
N GLY A 156 -1.38 0.94 -6.45
CA GLY A 156 -1.58 0.04 -7.59
C GLY A 156 -0.38 -0.02 -8.54
N ASP A 157 0.58 0.91 -8.42
CA ASP A 157 1.76 0.90 -9.27
C ASP A 157 2.64 -0.33 -9.02
N GLN A 158 3.20 -0.87 -10.11
CA GLN A 158 4.25 -1.87 -10.08
C GLN A 158 5.60 -1.14 -10.06
N VAL A 159 6.41 -1.41 -9.05
CA VAL A 159 7.75 -0.82 -8.93
C VAL A 159 8.81 -1.90 -9.04
N LYS A 160 9.97 -1.53 -9.58
CA LYS A 160 11.16 -2.38 -9.60
C LYS A 160 12.10 -1.99 -8.46
N GLN A 161 12.89 -2.94 -7.99
CA GLN A 161 13.94 -2.66 -7.01
C GLN A 161 14.84 -1.52 -7.49
N GLY A 162 15.02 -0.50 -6.65
CA GLY A 162 15.83 0.67 -6.96
C GLY A 162 15.08 1.81 -7.65
N ASP A 163 13.80 1.66 -7.97
CA ASP A 163 12.98 2.78 -8.42
C ASP A 163 12.85 3.83 -7.32
N VAL A 164 12.94 5.11 -7.68
CA VAL A 164 12.71 6.21 -6.74
C VAL A 164 11.21 6.30 -6.45
N ILE A 165 10.83 6.10 -5.17
CA ILE A 165 9.44 6.15 -4.73
C ILE A 165 9.04 7.49 -4.10
N GLY A 166 10.03 8.32 -3.74
CA GLY A 166 9.85 9.63 -3.14
C GLY A 166 11.16 10.13 -2.54
N LYS A 167 11.05 11.12 -1.67
CA LYS A 167 12.18 11.70 -0.93
C LYS A 167 11.93 11.64 0.58
N ALA A 168 13.02 11.61 1.35
CA ALA A 168 12.96 11.79 2.79
C ALA A 168 12.39 13.16 3.15
N GLY A 169 11.39 13.17 4.02
CA GLY A 169 10.66 14.34 4.47
C GLY A 169 10.73 14.54 5.97
N ASN A 170 9.74 15.22 6.53
CA ASN A 170 9.60 15.47 7.95
C ASN A 170 8.31 14.79 8.45
N ASN A 171 8.31 14.43 9.74
CA ASN A 171 7.09 14.07 10.44
C ASN A 171 7.01 14.71 11.83
N VAL A 172 5.87 14.61 12.48
CA VAL A 172 5.65 15.14 13.83
C VAL A 172 6.19 14.17 14.88
N TYR A 173 6.03 12.87 14.64
CA TYR A 173 6.36 11.81 15.60
C TYR A 173 7.84 11.76 15.97
N GLN A 174 8.74 11.97 14.98
CA GLN A 174 10.19 12.05 15.19
C GLN A 174 10.78 13.38 14.67
N SER A 175 10.13 14.50 14.99
CA SER A 175 10.49 15.83 14.50
C SER A 175 11.93 16.24 14.79
N THR A 176 12.57 15.66 15.81
CA THR A 176 13.99 15.91 16.16
C THR A 176 14.96 15.40 15.08
N LEU A 177 14.57 14.40 14.30
CA LEU A 177 15.38 13.87 13.19
C LEU A 177 15.34 14.77 11.96
N LYS A 178 14.41 15.74 11.91
CA LYS A 178 14.17 16.60 10.75
C LYS A 178 13.89 15.79 9.50
N LYS A 179 14.64 16.01 8.41
CA LYS A 179 14.51 15.22 7.18
C LYS A 179 15.06 13.81 7.39
N HIS A 180 14.15 12.84 7.36
CA HIS A 180 14.50 11.43 7.59
C HIS A 180 13.55 10.49 6.83
N LEU A 181 13.96 9.25 6.68
CA LEU A 181 13.13 8.13 6.31
C LEU A 181 12.99 7.21 7.50
N HIS A 182 11.78 6.86 7.91
CA HIS A 182 11.52 5.73 8.78
C HIS A 182 11.14 4.52 7.93
N PHE A 183 11.95 3.45 7.99
CA PHE A 183 11.84 2.27 7.15
C PHE A 183 11.53 1.02 7.97
N ILE A 184 10.44 0.33 7.62
CA ILE A 184 9.96 -0.86 8.30
C ILE A 184 9.91 -2.03 7.31
N VAL A 185 10.29 -3.22 7.78
CA VAL A 185 10.00 -4.50 7.13
C VAL A 185 8.93 -5.22 7.94
N SER A 186 7.86 -5.66 7.28
CA SER A 186 6.80 -6.47 7.87
C SER A 186 6.73 -7.83 7.20
N ILE A 187 6.61 -8.88 8.00
CA ILE A 187 6.44 -10.26 7.54
C ILE A 187 5.24 -10.84 8.27
N ASP A 188 4.21 -11.25 7.51
CA ASP A 188 2.94 -11.76 8.03
C ASP A 188 2.37 -10.83 9.13
N ASP A 189 2.29 -9.51 8.81
CA ASP A 189 1.79 -8.42 9.66
C ASP A 189 2.60 -8.15 10.95
N LYS A 190 3.80 -8.70 11.06
CA LYS A 190 4.70 -8.41 12.17
C LYS A 190 5.90 -7.62 11.71
N THR A 191 6.22 -6.54 12.39
CA THR A 191 7.45 -5.79 12.18
C THR A 191 8.66 -6.62 12.62
N VAL A 192 9.68 -6.61 11.80
CA VAL A 192 10.92 -7.35 12.05
C VAL A 192 12.13 -6.44 11.87
N ASN A 193 13.25 -6.80 12.50
CA ASN A 193 14.48 -6.04 12.37
C ASN A 193 15.00 -6.08 10.92
N PRO A 194 14.98 -4.97 10.15
CA PRO A 194 15.37 -4.96 8.74
C PRO A 194 16.82 -5.42 8.50
N ASP A 195 17.72 -5.13 9.44
CA ASP A 195 19.15 -5.51 9.30
C ASP A 195 19.36 -7.02 9.19
N LYS A 196 18.43 -7.81 9.73
CA LYS A 196 18.48 -9.28 9.64
C LYS A 196 18.11 -9.81 8.26
N TYR A 197 17.48 -8.98 7.42
CA TYR A 197 16.91 -9.41 6.14
C TYR A 197 17.56 -8.75 4.91
N PHE A 198 18.32 -7.69 5.09
CA PHE A 198 19.08 -7.11 3.98
C PHE A 198 20.02 -8.15 3.37
N ASN A 199 20.11 -8.15 2.04
CA ASN A 199 20.87 -9.10 1.23
C ASN A 199 20.35 -10.56 1.28
N GLN A 200 19.23 -10.84 1.92
CA GLN A 200 18.53 -12.11 1.80
C GLN A 200 17.58 -12.08 0.59
N THR A 201 17.44 -13.21 -0.10
CA THR A 201 16.47 -13.32 -1.18
C THR A 201 15.04 -13.25 -0.62
N ILE A 202 14.16 -12.54 -1.31
CA ILE A 202 12.75 -12.36 -0.89
C ILE A 202 12.07 -13.72 -0.63
N GLU A 203 12.36 -14.72 -1.46
CA GLU A 203 11.83 -16.09 -1.29
C GLU A 203 12.26 -16.74 0.03
N LYS A 204 13.52 -16.54 0.44
CA LYS A 204 14.03 -17.11 1.71
C LYS A 204 13.50 -16.41 2.95
N ILE A 205 13.16 -15.11 2.87
CA ILE A 205 12.61 -14.35 3.98
C ILE A 205 11.36 -15.03 4.54
N LYS A 206 10.49 -15.54 3.67
CA LYS A 206 9.21 -16.15 4.06
C LYS A 206 9.33 -17.54 4.68
N THR A 207 10.41 -18.26 4.43
CA THR A 207 10.62 -19.63 4.95
C THR A 207 11.23 -19.66 6.35
N THR A 208 11.65 -18.50 6.90
CA THR A 208 12.35 -18.38 8.19
C THR A 208 11.54 -17.69 9.29
N SER A 209 10.30 -17.24 9.01
CA SER A 209 9.41 -16.53 9.96
C SER A 209 8.38 -17.46 10.60
#